data_a5c4c0230f06d63a9e98566a42a3da9b
#
_entry.id   a5c4c0230f06d63a9e98566a42a3da9b
#
_cell.length_a   1.000
_cell.length_b   1.000
_cell.length_c   1.000
_cell.angle_alpha   90.00
_cell.angle_beta   90.00
_cell.angle_gamma   90.00
#
_symmetry.space_group_name_H-M   'P 1'
#
loop_
_entity.id
_entity.type
_entity.pdbx_description
1 polymer ?
#
loop_
_entity_poly.entity_id
_entity_poly.type
_entity_poly.pdbx_seq_one_letter_code
_entity_poly.pdbx_strand_id
1 'polypeptide(L)'
;MNCKDKRGVTLIELVVVIAIIAIGAVLLAPNIGAWLPNYRLRSATQEVVSLLRTAQMKAISTNREYQVSFNPGAGSFILQYHNSGTDWPNEGETQTLPKGITISGIGFPGNKAQFNPNSTSSTGSITLRNTKGTEKTISLTTSTGRVHVDK
;
A
#
# COMPACT_ATOMS: atom_id res chain seq x y z
N MET A 1 -57.97 -7.18 -17.89
CA MET A 1 -57.31 -6.21 -16.99
C MET A 1 -56.87 -6.97 -15.76
N ASN A 2 -55.57 -7.26 -15.60
CA ASN A 2 -55.03 -7.96 -14.45
C ASN A 2 -54.69 -6.93 -13.36
N CYS A 3 -55.49 -6.86 -12.33
CA CYS A 3 -55.16 -6.14 -11.11
C CYS A 3 -54.02 -6.91 -10.42
N LYS A 4 -52.79 -6.42 -10.53
CA LYS A 4 -51.68 -6.85 -9.67
C LYS A 4 -52.02 -6.48 -8.22
N ASP A 5 -52.24 -7.49 -7.40
CA ASP A 5 -52.36 -7.34 -5.94
C ASP A 5 -51.12 -6.60 -5.41
N LYS A 6 -51.30 -5.33 -5.06
CA LYS A 6 -50.31 -4.53 -4.33
C LYS A 6 -50.40 -4.94 -2.85
N ARG A 7 -49.71 -6.02 -2.50
CA ARG A 7 -49.54 -6.38 -1.08
C ARG A 7 -48.62 -5.33 -0.45
N GLY A 8 -49.18 -4.54 0.44
CA GLY A 8 -48.41 -3.60 1.27
C GLY A 8 -47.64 -4.38 2.35
N VAL A 9 -46.41 -3.93 2.68
CA VAL A 9 -45.63 -4.46 3.80
C VAL A 9 -46.31 -4.06 5.10
N THR A 10 -46.48 -5.00 6.00
CA THR A 10 -47.09 -4.73 7.31
C THR A 10 -46.07 -4.08 8.25
N LEU A 11 -46.54 -3.27 9.23
CA LEU A 11 -45.67 -2.64 10.22
C LEU A 11 -44.90 -3.69 11.03
N ILE A 12 -45.53 -4.82 11.35
CA ILE A 12 -44.88 -5.91 12.09
C ILE A 12 -43.74 -6.55 11.28
N GLU A 13 -43.91 -6.70 9.97
CA GLU A 13 -42.88 -7.25 9.09
C GLU A 13 -41.66 -6.35 9.05
N LEU A 14 -41.83 -5.00 8.98
CA LEU A 14 -40.77 -4.03 9.05
C LEU A 14 -40.00 -4.11 10.39
N VAL A 15 -40.72 -4.23 11.50
CA VAL A 15 -40.12 -4.34 12.85
C VAL A 15 -39.28 -5.61 12.97
N VAL A 16 -39.77 -6.74 12.46
CA VAL A 16 -39.04 -8.00 12.50
C VAL A 16 -37.75 -7.93 11.64
N VAL A 17 -37.82 -7.31 10.46
CA VAL A 17 -36.64 -7.13 9.59
C VAL A 17 -35.55 -6.26 10.28
N ILE A 18 -35.99 -5.14 10.90
CA ILE A 18 -35.04 -4.27 11.63
C ILE A 18 -34.41 -5.01 12.81
N ALA A 19 -35.19 -5.82 13.55
CA ALA A 19 -34.69 -6.62 14.67
C ALA A 19 -33.60 -7.63 14.21
N ILE A 20 -33.82 -8.33 13.10
CA ILE A 20 -32.86 -9.28 12.54
C ILE A 20 -31.57 -8.57 12.10
N ILE A 21 -31.70 -7.42 11.42
CA ILE A 21 -30.54 -6.61 10.99
C ILE A 21 -29.75 -6.12 12.21
N ALA A 22 -30.43 -5.65 13.26
CA ALA A 22 -29.79 -5.18 14.49
C ALA A 22 -28.98 -6.29 15.18
N ILE A 23 -29.51 -7.49 15.29
CA ILE A 23 -28.85 -8.65 15.87
C ILE A 23 -27.60 -9.01 15.00
N GLY A 24 -27.76 -9.06 13.69
CA GLY A 24 -26.66 -9.32 12.75
C GLY A 24 -25.53 -8.29 12.84
N ALA A 25 -25.87 -7.00 12.97
CA ALA A 25 -24.90 -5.92 13.08
C ALA A 25 -24.05 -6.02 14.36
N VAL A 26 -24.66 -6.39 15.50
CA VAL A 26 -23.94 -6.57 16.77
C VAL A 26 -22.92 -7.70 16.72
N LEU A 27 -23.23 -8.79 16.01
CA LEU A 27 -22.34 -9.94 15.88
C LEU A 27 -21.13 -9.66 14.94
N LEU A 28 -21.25 -8.75 13.97
CA LEU A 28 -20.22 -8.42 12.99
C LEU A 28 -19.28 -7.30 13.46
N ALA A 29 -19.76 -6.40 14.32
CA ALA A 29 -19.04 -5.19 14.74
C ALA A 29 -17.68 -5.42 15.43
N PRO A 30 -17.46 -6.41 16.31
CA PRO A 30 -16.23 -6.51 17.09
C PRO A 30 -14.98 -6.93 16.26
N ASN A 31 -15.15 -7.53 15.09
CA ASN A 31 -14.03 -8.13 14.35
C ASN A 31 -13.29 -7.15 13.42
N ILE A 32 -13.89 -6.01 13.08
CA ILE A 32 -13.32 -5.02 12.14
C ILE A 32 -12.05 -4.38 12.70
N GLY A 33 -12.00 -4.06 13.99
CA GLY A 33 -10.85 -3.45 14.65
C GLY A 33 -9.62 -4.37 14.69
N ALA A 34 -9.82 -5.68 14.74
CA ALA A 34 -8.73 -6.64 14.76
C ALA A 34 -8.09 -6.86 13.38
N TRP A 35 -8.86 -6.77 12.32
CA TRP A 35 -8.42 -7.05 10.95
C TRP A 35 -7.82 -5.83 10.23
N LEU A 36 -8.32 -4.62 10.53
CA LEU A 36 -7.95 -3.37 9.85
C LEU A 36 -6.44 -3.05 9.83
N PRO A 37 -5.66 -3.23 10.92
CA PRO A 37 -4.21 -2.98 10.89
C PRO A 37 -3.45 -3.88 9.90
N ASN A 38 -3.83 -5.14 9.80
CA ASN A 38 -3.21 -6.08 8.88
C ASN A 38 -3.57 -5.77 7.42
N TYR A 39 -4.82 -5.36 7.18
CA TYR A 39 -5.26 -4.92 5.86
C TYR A 39 -4.49 -3.67 5.40
N ARG A 40 -4.35 -2.66 6.28
CA ARG A 40 -3.57 -1.45 6.00
C ARG A 40 -2.10 -1.75 5.71
N LEU A 41 -1.49 -2.68 6.48
CA LEU A 41 -0.11 -3.11 6.23
C LEU A 41 0.04 -3.76 4.85
N ARG A 42 -0.91 -4.61 4.48
CA ARG A 42 -0.91 -5.25 3.16
C ARG A 42 -1.08 -4.23 2.03
N SER A 43 -2.00 -3.28 2.17
CA SER A 43 -2.21 -2.20 1.19
C SER A 43 -0.96 -1.35 1.04
N ALA A 44 -0.39 -0.85 2.15
CA ALA A 44 0.85 -0.07 2.14
C ALA A 44 2.03 -0.82 1.48
N THR A 45 2.15 -2.13 1.78
CA THR A 45 3.18 -2.97 1.14
C THR A 45 2.99 -3.03 -0.38
N GLN A 46 1.74 -3.20 -0.84
CA GLN A 46 1.44 -3.23 -2.27
C GLN A 46 1.70 -1.89 -2.96
N GLU A 47 1.39 -0.77 -2.30
CA GLU A 47 1.68 0.58 -2.81
C GLU A 47 3.18 0.80 -3.01
N VAL A 48 4.00 0.48 -2.00
CA VAL A 48 5.47 0.56 -2.10
C VAL A 48 6.00 -0.34 -3.20
N VAL A 49 5.56 -1.59 -3.28
CA VAL A 49 5.97 -2.54 -4.34
C VAL A 49 5.59 -2.03 -5.72
N SER A 50 4.39 -1.47 -5.87
CA SER A 50 3.92 -0.89 -7.14
C SER A 50 4.80 0.27 -7.58
N LEU A 51 5.16 1.18 -6.65
CA LEU A 51 6.03 2.30 -6.97
C LEU A 51 7.46 1.84 -7.33
N LEU A 52 8.01 0.85 -6.62
CA LEU A 52 9.33 0.27 -6.95
C LEU A 52 9.34 -0.36 -8.35
N ARG A 53 8.29 -1.09 -8.70
CA ARG A 53 8.13 -1.66 -10.06
C ARG A 53 7.96 -0.58 -11.13
N THR A 54 7.22 0.48 -10.82
CA THR A 54 7.07 1.63 -11.71
C THR A 54 8.40 2.32 -11.92
N ALA A 55 9.20 2.50 -10.87
CA ALA A 55 10.55 3.05 -10.98
C ALA A 55 11.44 2.21 -11.90
N GLN A 56 11.41 0.88 -11.74
CA GLN A 56 12.16 -0.05 -12.60
C GLN A 56 11.72 0.04 -14.07
N MET A 57 10.41 -0.02 -14.33
CA MET A 57 9.87 0.08 -15.69
C MET A 57 10.23 1.41 -16.35
N LYS A 58 10.14 2.51 -15.60
CA LYS A 58 10.51 3.84 -16.09
C LYS A 58 12.01 3.94 -16.37
N ALA A 59 12.86 3.40 -15.48
CA ALA A 59 14.29 3.39 -15.70
C ALA A 59 14.68 2.72 -17.04
N ILE A 60 14.05 1.58 -17.35
CA ILE A 60 14.28 0.86 -18.59
C ILE A 60 13.70 1.60 -19.80
N SER A 61 12.43 2.06 -19.70
CA SER A 61 11.72 2.64 -20.85
C SER A 61 12.22 4.02 -21.26
N THR A 62 12.69 4.83 -20.30
CA THR A 62 13.20 6.18 -20.57
C THR A 62 14.72 6.25 -20.70
N ASN A 63 15.40 5.13 -20.48
CA ASN A 63 16.88 5.02 -20.47
C ASN A 63 17.51 6.02 -19.48
N ARG A 64 16.91 6.21 -18.30
CA ARG A 64 17.36 7.10 -17.22
C ARG A 64 17.37 6.35 -15.90
N GLU A 65 18.18 6.82 -14.96
CA GLU A 65 18.14 6.32 -13.60
C GLU A 65 16.90 6.86 -12.86
N TYR A 66 16.26 5.99 -12.09
CA TYR A 66 15.14 6.32 -11.22
C TYR A 66 15.43 5.87 -9.80
N GLN A 67 14.89 6.58 -8.83
CA GLN A 67 14.95 6.17 -7.43
C GLN A 67 13.63 6.40 -6.72
N VAL A 68 13.35 5.56 -5.74
CA VAL A 68 12.29 5.81 -4.75
C VAL A 68 12.96 6.29 -3.48
N SER A 69 12.70 7.52 -3.08
CA SER A 69 13.22 8.13 -1.84
C SER A 69 12.20 7.93 -0.72
N PHE A 70 12.63 7.37 0.41
CA PHE A 70 11.82 7.11 1.58
C PHE A 70 12.14 8.11 2.69
N ASN A 71 11.11 8.63 3.35
CA ASN A 71 11.24 9.47 4.54
C ASN A 71 10.60 8.74 5.74
N PRO A 72 11.41 8.05 6.59
CA PRO A 72 10.88 7.30 7.72
C PRO A 72 10.16 8.18 8.74
N GLY A 73 10.66 9.41 8.98
CA GLY A 73 10.08 10.33 9.95
C GLY A 73 8.69 10.84 9.54
N ALA A 74 8.49 11.08 8.25
CA ALA A 74 7.18 11.50 7.72
C ALA A 74 6.29 10.32 7.31
N GLY A 75 6.82 9.09 7.26
CA GLY A 75 6.11 7.93 6.74
C GLY A 75 5.70 8.12 5.27
N SER A 76 6.58 8.72 4.47
CA SER A 76 6.28 9.05 3.07
C SER A 76 7.36 8.55 2.12
N PHE A 77 7.01 8.45 0.85
CA PHE A 77 7.91 8.02 -0.22
C PHE A 77 7.53 8.68 -1.54
N ILE A 78 8.53 8.89 -2.41
CA ILE A 78 8.36 9.60 -3.68
C ILE A 78 9.26 9.02 -4.76
N LEU A 79 8.76 9.03 -5.99
CA LEU A 79 9.52 8.70 -7.18
C LEU A 79 10.33 9.91 -7.64
N GLN A 80 11.59 9.69 -8.00
CA GLN A 80 12.49 10.70 -8.53
C GLN A 80 13.24 10.13 -9.73
N TYR A 81 13.63 11.00 -10.67
CA TYR A 81 14.46 10.61 -11.81
C TYR A 81 15.76 11.39 -11.83
N HIS A 82 16.81 10.80 -12.37
CA HIS A 82 18.10 11.47 -12.54
C HIS A 82 18.03 12.41 -13.74
N ASN A 83 18.30 13.69 -13.51
CA ASN A 83 18.33 14.69 -14.56
C ASN A 83 19.80 14.96 -15.00
N SER A 84 20.63 15.49 -14.08
CA SER A 84 22.05 15.72 -14.32
C SER A 84 22.81 15.89 -12.99
N GLY A 85 24.03 15.37 -12.92
CA GLY A 85 24.87 15.51 -11.73
C GLY A 85 24.22 14.97 -10.45
N THR A 86 23.90 15.85 -9.51
CA THR A 86 23.23 15.51 -8.25
C THR A 86 21.75 15.85 -8.23
N ASP A 87 21.18 16.24 -9.37
CA ASP A 87 19.78 16.69 -9.48
C ASP A 87 18.84 15.50 -9.66
N TRP A 88 17.90 15.36 -8.70
CA TRP A 88 16.89 14.31 -8.65
C TRP A 88 15.50 14.91 -8.45
N PRO A 89 14.90 15.51 -9.51
CA PRO A 89 13.57 16.06 -9.42
C PRO A 89 12.52 14.99 -9.13
N ASN A 90 11.48 15.42 -8.42
CA ASN A 90 10.34 14.56 -8.10
C ASN A 90 9.53 14.25 -9.36
N GLU A 91 9.05 13.02 -9.46
CA GLU A 91 8.10 12.60 -10.50
C GLU A 91 6.79 12.17 -9.86
N GLY A 92 5.77 12.98 -10.02
CA GLY A 92 4.47 12.78 -9.38
C GLY A 92 4.39 13.33 -7.95
N GLU A 93 3.38 12.88 -7.24
CA GLU A 93 3.09 13.33 -5.88
C GLU A 93 3.77 12.46 -4.83
N THR A 94 4.10 13.07 -3.68
CA THR A 94 4.57 12.34 -2.52
C THR A 94 3.44 11.47 -1.96
N GLN A 95 3.70 10.18 -1.87
CA GLN A 95 2.78 9.22 -1.27
C GLN A 95 3.06 9.08 0.22
N THR A 96 2.00 8.94 1.02
CA THR A 96 2.10 8.78 2.47
C THR A 96 1.52 7.44 2.90
N LEU A 97 2.19 6.80 3.86
CA LEU A 97 1.70 5.54 4.42
C LEU A 97 0.36 5.74 5.14
N PRO A 98 -0.55 4.77 5.07
CA PRO A 98 -1.80 4.80 5.81
C PRO A 98 -1.58 4.94 7.32
N LYS A 99 -2.54 5.59 8.01
CA LYS A 99 -2.50 5.77 9.47
C LYS A 99 -2.28 4.44 10.20
N GLY A 100 -1.26 4.42 11.07
CA GLY A 100 -0.89 3.25 11.87
C GLY A 100 0.11 2.31 11.18
N ILE A 101 0.64 2.69 10.02
CA ILE A 101 1.78 2.00 9.38
C ILE A 101 3.00 2.91 9.49
N THR A 102 4.12 2.32 9.91
CA THR A 102 5.41 3.01 10.04
C THR A 102 6.51 2.24 9.32
N ILE A 103 7.55 2.95 8.94
CA ILE A 103 8.78 2.34 8.43
C ILE A 103 9.62 2.00 9.65
N SER A 104 9.79 0.70 9.95
CA SER A 104 10.56 0.21 11.11
C SER A 104 12.03 -0.04 10.79
N GLY A 105 12.37 -0.22 9.51
CA GLY A 105 13.74 -0.42 9.07
C GLY A 105 13.93 -0.08 7.60
N ILE A 106 15.07 0.53 7.27
CA ILE A 106 15.52 0.76 5.88
C ILE A 106 16.97 0.33 5.77
N GLY A 107 17.23 -0.59 4.84
CA GLY A 107 18.57 -1.06 4.48
C GLY A 107 19.07 -0.49 3.15
N PHE A 108 18.36 0.49 2.55
CA PHE A 108 18.83 1.16 1.33
C PHE A 108 19.80 2.29 1.66
N PRO A 109 20.93 2.44 0.90
CA PRO A 109 21.84 3.57 1.06
C PRO A 109 21.13 4.90 0.93
N GLY A 110 21.28 5.78 1.93
CA GLY A 110 20.63 7.09 1.95
C GLY A 110 19.10 7.05 1.91
N ASN A 111 18.46 5.94 2.32
CA ASN A 111 17.02 5.70 2.26
C ASN A 111 16.45 5.75 0.83
N LYS A 112 17.24 5.36 -0.17
CA LYS A 112 16.87 5.46 -1.59
C LYS A 112 17.04 4.11 -2.28
N ALA A 113 15.98 3.63 -2.91
CA ALA A 113 16.01 2.46 -3.77
C ALA A 113 16.19 2.92 -5.22
N GLN A 114 17.39 2.73 -5.79
CA GLN A 114 17.76 3.19 -7.13
C GLN A 114 17.64 2.07 -8.14
N PHE A 115 17.20 2.41 -9.34
CA PHE A 115 17.07 1.53 -10.50
C PHE A 115 17.80 2.12 -11.70
N ASN A 116 18.57 1.28 -12.39
CA ASN A 116 19.34 1.67 -13.57
C ASN A 116 18.64 1.20 -14.86
N PRO A 117 18.94 1.83 -16.02
CA PRO A 117 18.36 1.44 -17.32
C PRO A 117 18.64 -0.01 -17.73
N ASN A 118 19.75 -0.57 -17.27
CA ASN A 118 20.15 -1.96 -17.54
C ASN A 118 19.47 -3.01 -16.67
N SER A 119 18.34 -2.66 -16.02
CA SER A 119 17.57 -3.50 -15.09
C SER A 119 18.27 -3.83 -13.76
N THR A 120 19.43 -3.28 -13.46
CA THR A 120 20.06 -3.44 -12.14
C THR A 120 19.48 -2.45 -11.13
N SER A 121 19.61 -2.75 -9.85
CA SER A 121 19.14 -1.87 -8.77
C SER A 121 20.12 -1.82 -7.60
N SER A 122 19.93 -0.87 -6.69
CA SER A 122 20.58 -0.90 -5.39
C SER A 122 20.11 -2.12 -4.59
N THR A 123 21.00 -2.68 -3.75
CA THR A 123 20.64 -3.72 -2.79
C THR A 123 20.11 -3.08 -1.52
N GLY A 124 19.06 -3.67 -0.96
CA GLY A 124 18.54 -3.23 0.33
C GLY A 124 17.14 -3.75 0.57
N SER A 125 16.59 -3.34 1.71
CA SER A 125 15.24 -3.69 2.10
C SER A 125 14.55 -2.54 2.84
N ILE A 126 13.22 -2.56 2.84
CA ILE A 126 12.40 -1.69 3.67
C ILE A 126 11.41 -2.55 4.45
N THR A 127 11.31 -2.31 5.75
CA THR A 127 10.39 -3.02 6.63
C THR A 127 9.28 -2.07 7.09
N LEU A 128 8.05 -2.47 6.84
CA LEU A 128 6.83 -1.78 7.29
C LEU A 128 6.24 -2.50 8.49
N ARG A 129 5.80 -1.75 9.49
CA ARG A 129 5.19 -2.27 10.73
C ARG A 129 3.83 -1.65 10.96
N ASN A 130 2.87 -2.44 11.42
CA ASN A 130 1.57 -1.96 11.86
C ASN A 130 1.52 -1.71 13.39
N THR A 131 0.41 -1.16 13.88
CA THR A 131 0.18 -0.89 15.31
C THR A 131 0.14 -2.13 16.19
N LYS A 132 0.01 -3.34 15.62
CA LYS A 132 0.04 -4.62 16.33
C LYS A 132 1.44 -5.24 16.38
N GLY A 133 2.46 -4.58 15.80
CA GLY A 133 3.81 -5.10 15.73
C GLY A 133 4.04 -6.10 14.58
N THR A 134 3.04 -6.36 13.73
CA THR A 134 3.24 -7.21 12.53
C THR A 134 4.09 -6.44 11.52
N GLU A 135 5.08 -7.12 10.94
CA GLU A 135 6.01 -6.55 9.97
C GLU A 135 5.91 -7.23 8.62
N LYS A 136 6.24 -6.48 7.58
CA LYS A 136 6.49 -6.98 6.23
C LYS A 136 7.74 -6.31 5.67
N THR A 137 8.64 -7.13 5.14
CA THR A 137 9.90 -6.67 4.54
C THR A 137 9.82 -6.80 3.02
N ILE A 138 10.20 -5.72 2.34
CA ILE A 138 10.32 -5.65 0.88
C ILE A 138 11.81 -5.57 0.58
N SER A 139 12.34 -6.53 -0.16
CA SER A 139 13.76 -6.60 -0.53
C SER A 139 13.96 -6.47 -2.04
N LEU A 140 15.09 -5.88 -2.44
CA LEU A 140 15.51 -5.74 -3.82
C LEU A 140 16.76 -6.58 -4.10
N THR A 141 16.73 -7.30 -5.22
CA THR A 141 17.90 -8.06 -5.72
C THR A 141 18.64 -7.24 -6.77
N THR A 142 19.92 -6.99 -6.54
CA THR A 142 20.78 -6.10 -7.36
C THR A 142 20.82 -6.46 -8.82
N SER A 143 20.99 -7.73 -9.14
CA SER A 143 21.27 -8.21 -10.51
C SER A 143 20.09 -8.09 -11.47
N THR A 144 18.87 -8.10 -10.94
CA THR A 144 17.63 -8.13 -11.74
C THR A 144 16.63 -7.05 -11.36
N GLY A 145 16.92 -6.23 -10.33
CA GLY A 145 15.97 -5.28 -9.78
C GLY A 145 14.66 -5.92 -9.28
N ARG A 146 14.68 -7.25 -9.00
CA ARG A 146 13.48 -7.98 -8.60
C ARG A 146 13.05 -7.59 -7.19
N VAL A 147 11.80 -7.19 -7.07
CA VAL A 147 11.16 -6.89 -5.79
C VAL A 147 10.61 -8.18 -5.19
N HIS A 148 11.03 -8.52 -3.98
CA HIS A 148 10.54 -9.64 -3.19
C HIS A 148 9.88 -9.13 -1.90
N VAL A 149 8.82 -9.81 -1.45
CA VAL A 149 8.11 -9.46 -0.21
C VAL A 149 8.17 -10.67 0.72
N ASP A 150 8.83 -10.50 1.85
CA ASP A 150 8.89 -11.49 2.92
C ASP A 150 7.76 -11.26 3.95
N LYS A 151 7.32 -12.37 4.54
CA LYS A 151 6.27 -12.33 5.56
C LYS A 151 6.80 -11.82 6.87
#